data_e0aec70f335f8e6b69afa4cab84d47d3
#
_entry.id   e0aec70f335f8e6b69afa4cab84d47d3
#
_cell.length_a   1.000
_cell.length_b   1.000
_cell.length_c   1.000
_cell.angle_alpha   90.00
_cell.angle_beta   90.00
_cell.angle_gamma   90.00
#
_symmetry.space_group_name_H-M   'P 1'
#
loop_
_entity.id
_entity.type
_entity.pdbx_description
1 polymer ?
#
loop_
_entity_poly.entity_id
_entity_poly.type
_entity_poly.pdbx_seq_one_letter_code
_entity_poly.pdbx_strand_id
1 'polypeptide(L)'
;LLALCLSAPAMAQYEYGEGLDVPYVPSPNEVVETMLKLAEVKSSDVVIDLGCGDGRIVVMAAQKFGARGIGYDLNPERIKEANENAAQAKVQDKVKFIEKNLFEADIKEGSVITLYLLPGVNEKLKPRLLAELKPGTRVVSHSFEMGDDWKPTKTVEVNGRRVHLWVIPRRAAGN
;
A
#
# COMPACT_ATOMS: atom_id res chain seq x y z
N LEU A 1 -18.53 -42.42 -25.96
CA LEU A 1 -18.87 -41.42 -24.93
C LEU A 1 -17.59 -40.72 -24.50
N LEU A 2 -17.34 -39.49 -25.01
CA LEU A 2 -16.25 -38.63 -24.56
C LEU A 2 -16.75 -37.83 -23.39
N ALA A 3 -16.15 -38.03 -22.21
CA ALA A 3 -16.40 -37.19 -21.04
C ALA A 3 -15.59 -35.89 -21.17
N LEU A 4 -16.27 -34.77 -21.35
CA LEU A 4 -15.69 -33.43 -21.31
C LEU A 4 -15.47 -33.06 -19.85
N CYS A 5 -14.21 -33.12 -19.36
CA CYS A 5 -13.84 -32.53 -18.07
C CYS A 5 -13.81 -30.99 -18.22
N LEU A 6 -14.86 -30.34 -17.79
CA LEU A 6 -14.88 -28.88 -17.56
C LEU A 6 -14.01 -28.60 -16.32
N SER A 7 -12.80 -28.12 -16.52
CA SER A 7 -12.00 -27.55 -15.44
C SER A 7 -12.62 -26.21 -15.02
N ALA A 8 -13.23 -26.19 -13.84
CA ALA A 8 -13.66 -24.95 -13.20
C ALA A 8 -12.42 -24.07 -12.93
N PRO A 9 -12.50 -22.74 -13.15
CA PRO A 9 -11.41 -21.86 -12.80
C PRO A 9 -11.19 -21.93 -11.28
N ALA A 10 -9.94 -22.13 -10.86
CA ALA A 10 -9.55 -22.09 -9.47
C ALA A 10 -9.89 -20.70 -8.92
N MET A 11 -10.96 -20.60 -8.16
CA MET A 11 -11.25 -19.45 -7.32
C MET A 11 -10.10 -19.35 -6.32
N ALA A 12 -9.32 -18.29 -6.43
CA ALA A 12 -8.31 -17.98 -5.44
C ALA A 12 -8.99 -17.94 -4.07
N GLN A 13 -8.65 -18.88 -3.19
CA GLN A 13 -9.12 -18.88 -1.82
C GLN A 13 -8.46 -17.70 -1.13
N TYR A 14 -9.25 -16.66 -0.86
CA TYR A 14 -8.82 -15.56 -0.03
C TYR A 14 -8.78 -16.05 1.42
N GLU A 15 -7.58 -16.13 2.00
CA GLU A 15 -7.44 -16.41 3.43
C GLU A 15 -7.89 -15.17 4.22
N TYR A 16 -9.10 -15.23 4.75
CA TYR A 16 -9.55 -14.30 5.78
C TYR A 16 -9.01 -14.81 7.12
N GLY A 17 -7.98 -14.18 7.66
CA GLY A 17 -7.61 -14.36 9.06
C GLY A 17 -8.68 -13.75 9.97
N GLU A 18 -9.05 -14.42 11.07
CA GLU A 18 -9.98 -13.87 12.06
C GLU A 18 -9.49 -12.49 12.55
N GLY A 19 -10.35 -11.47 12.44
CA GLY A 19 -10.05 -10.09 12.87
C GLY A 19 -9.32 -9.21 11.86
N LEU A 20 -9.11 -9.67 10.60
CA LEU A 20 -8.51 -8.86 9.54
C LEU A 20 -9.57 -8.13 8.73
N ASP A 21 -9.40 -6.80 8.57
CA ASP A 21 -10.31 -5.97 7.76
C ASP A 21 -10.15 -6.20 6.23
N VAL A 22 -9.05 -6.86 5.80
CA VAL A 22 -8.72 -7.06 4.38
C VAL A 22 -8.04 -8.42 4.18
N PRO A 23 -8.42 -9.21 3.14
CA PRO A 23 -7.71 -10.43 2.79
C PRO A 23 -6.31 -10.11 2.27
N TYR A 24 -5.34 -10.98 2.56
CA TYR A 24 -4.00 -10.84 1.98
C TYR A 24 -4.00 -11.20 0.49
N VAL A 25 -3.80 -10.19 -0.35
CA VAL A 25 -3.61 -10.34 -1.80
C VAL A 25 -2.41 -9.47 -2.20
N PRO A 26 -1.29 -10.07 -2.59
CA PRO A 26 -0.11 -9.29 -2.92
C PRO A 26 -0.25 -8.55 -4.25
N SER A 27 0.16 -7.28 -4.28
CA SER A 27 0.26 -6.51 -5.52
C SER A 27 1.37 -7.10 -6.43
N PRO A 28 1.12 -7.31 -7.73
CA PRO A 28 2.18 -7.69 -8.68
C PRO A 28 3.31 -6.65 -8.72
N ASN A 29 4.54 -7.11 -8.98
CA ASN A 29 5.71 -6.24 -8.95
C ASN A 29 5.63 -5.07 -9.94
N GLU A 30 5.03 -5.26 -11.11
CA GLU A 30 4.84 -4.19 -12.10
C GLU A 30 3.89 -3.10 -11.58
N VAL A 31 2.87 -3.50 -10.81
CA VAL A 31 1.94 -2.56 -10.17
C VAL A 31 2.67 -1.79 -9.07
N VAL A 32 3.42 -2.49 -8.21
CA VAL A 32 4.23 -1.87 -7.16
C VAL A 32 5.20 -0.84 -7.74
N GLU A 33 5.93 -1.21 -8.79
CA GLU A 33 6.86 -0.30 -9.44
C GLU A 33 6.13 0.91 -10.05
N THR A 34 4.96 0.69 -10.64
CA THR A 34 4.11 1.77 -11.17
C THR A 34 3.61 2.70 -10.06
N MET A 35 3.20 2.16 -8.90
CA MET A 35 2.81 2.96 -7.73
C MET A 35 3.95 3.89 -7.28
N LEU A 36 5.16 3.34 -7.13
CA LEU A 36 6.32 4.10 -6.68
C LEU A 36 6.78 5.15 -7.71
N LYS A 37 6.73 4.83 -9.00
CA LYS A 37 7.01 5.78 -10.09
C LYS A 37 5.96 6.88 -10.18
N LEU A 38 4.68 6.53 -10.07
CA LEU A 38 3.58 7.49 -10.11
C LEU A 38 3.65 8.50 -8.96
N ALA A 39 4.08 8.02 -7.78
CA ALA A 39 4.34 8.86 -6.61
C ALA A 39 5.68 9.63 -6.71
N GLU A 40 6.47 9.44 -7.76
CA GLU A 40 7.79 10.06 -7.92
C GLU A 40 8.69 9.86 -6.70
N VAL A 41 8.73 8.61 -6.18
CA VAL A 41 9.51 8.28 -4.99
C VAL A 41 10.99 8.56 -5.21
N LYS A 42 11.62 9.19 -4.21
CA LYS A 42 13.04 9.57 -4.18
C LYS A 42 13.72 9.04 -2.92
N SER A 43 15.03 9.05 -2.91
CA SER A 43 15.84 8.61 -1.76
C SER A 43 15.63 9.42 -0.47
N SER A 44 15.09 10.64 -0.60
CA SER A 44 14.72 11.50 0.54
C SER A 44 13.34 11.16 1.13
N ASP A 45 12.57 10.29 0.48
CA ASP A 45 11.22 9.95 0.92
C ASP A 45 11.19 8.93 2.06
N VAL A 46 10.10 8.97 2.82
CA VAL A 46 9.67 7.93 3.73
C VAL A 46 8.37 7.34 3.17
N VAL A 47 8.43 6.11 2.69
CA VAL A 47 7.27 5.37 2.20
C VAL A 47 6.63 4.63 3.36
N ILE A 48 5.34 4.89 3.63
CA ILE A 48 4.57 4.15 4.62
C ILE A 48 3.52 3.31 3.90
N ASP A 49 3.56 2.00 4.16
CA ASP A 49 2.63 1.03 3.57
C ASP A 49 1.66 0.53 4.65
N LEU A 50 0.37 0.80 4.46
CA LEU A 50 -0.69 0.43 5.40
C LEU A 50 -1.36 -0.88 4.94
N GLY A 51 -1.16 -1.96 5.69
CA GLY A 51 -1.47 -3.31 5.27
C GLY A 51 -0.36 -3.88 4.39
N CYS A 52 0.88 -3.86 4.89
CA CYS A 52 2.07 -4.09 4.08
C CYS A 52 2.27 -5.55 3.64
N GLY A 53 1.54 -6.50 4.21
CA GLY A 53 1.71 -7.92 3.90
C GLY A 53 3.17 -8.36 4.02
N ASP A 54 3.70 -8.96 2.97
CA ASP A 54 5.10 -9.41 2.88
C ASP A 54 6.13 -8.28 2.68
N GLY A 55 5.72 -7.03 2.78
CA GLY A 55 6.61 -5.86 2.74
C GLY A 55 7.13 -5.48 1.35
N ARG A 56 6.65 -6.11 0.27
CA ARG A 56 7.19 -5.94 -1.10
C ARG A 56 7.24 -4.49 -1.58
N ILE A 57 6.25 -3.66 -1.23
CA ILE A 57 6.21 -2.24 -1.63
C ILE A 57 7.34 -1.48 -0.95
N VAL A 58 7.46 -1.63 0.36
CA VAL A 58 8.49 -0.96 1.18
C VAL A 58 9.89 -1.43 0.79
N VAL A 59 10.07 -2.73 0.59
CA VAL A 59 11.34 -3.33 0.14
C VAL A 59 11.73 -2.78 -1.23
N MET A 60 10.81 -2.73 -2.20
CA MET A 60 11.09 -2.20 -3.53
C MET A 60 11.39 -0.70 -3.50
N ALA A 61 10.69 0.08 -2.66
CA ALA A 61 10.98 1.50 -2.48
C ALA A 61 12.41 1.73 -2.00
N ALA A 62 12.88 0.93 -1.04
CA ALA A 62 14.26 1.01 -0.54
C ALA A 62 15.28 0.53 -1.57
N GLN A 63 15.01 -0.60 -2.24
CA GLN A 63 15.95 -1.24 -3.16
C GLN A 63 16.13 -0.46 -4.46
N LYS A 64 15.03 -0.03 -5.09
CA LYS A 64 15.07 0.63 -6.41
C LYS A 64 15.15 2.15 -6.33
N PHE A 65 14.61 2.77 -5.30
CA PHE A 65 14.51 4.23 -5.19
C PHE A 65 15.36 4.81 -4.06
N GLY A 66 15.96 3.96 -3.23
CA GLY A 66 16.80 4.38 -2.11
C GLY A 66 16.05 4.99 -0.93
N ALA A 67 14.71 4.98 -0.96
CA ALA A 67 13.85 5.54 0.06
C ALA A 67 13.96 4.79 1.39
N ARG A 68 13.61 5.45 2.50
CA ARG A 68 13.29 4.76 3.75
C ARG A 68 11.85 4.27 3.71
N GLY A 69 11.51 3.26 4.51
CA GLY A 69 10.15 2.78 4.52
C GLY A 69 9.71 2.15 5.83
N ILE A 70 8.40 2.21 6.08
CA ILE A 70 7.74 1.60 7.22
C ILE A 70 6.51 0.85 6.71
N GLY A 71 6.42 -0.43 7.04
CA GLY A 71 5.25 -1.24 6.76
C GLY A 71 4.50 -1.55 8.06
N TYR A 72 3.18 -1.42 8.03
CA TYR A 72 2.28 -1.82 9.11
C TYR A 72 1.37 -2.95 8.64
N ASP A 73 1.31 -4.01 9.42
CA ASP A 73 0.36 -5.10 9.21
C ASP A 73 -0.09 -5.64 10.56
N LEU A 74 -1.29 -6.19 10.64
CA LEU A 74 -1.82 -6.77 11.87
C LEU A 74 -1.40 -8.25 12.04
N ASN A 75 -1.00 -8.90 10.94
CA ASN A 75 -0.62 -10.30 10.95
C ASN A 75 0.88 -10.47 11.24
N PRO A 76 1.27 -11.09 12.37
CA PRO A 76 2.66 -11.28 12.74
C PRO A 76 3.46 -12.14 11.75
N GLU A 77 2.81 -13.08 11.05
CA GLU A 77 3.47 -13.90 10.04
C GLU A 77 3.85 -13.07 8.82
N ARG A 78 3.00 -12.11 8.41
CA ARG A 78 3.33 -11.15 7.33
C ARG A 78 4.48 -10.25 7.73
N ILE A 79 4.52 -9.77 8.98
CA ILE A 79 5.64 -8.99 9.50
C ILE A 79 6.94 -9.78 9.49
N LYS A 80 6.90 -11.06 9.86
CA LYS A 80 8.07 -11.95 9.77
C LYS A 80 8.56 -12.08 8.33
N GLU A 81 7.67 -12.40 7.38
CA GLU A 81 8.01 -12.49 5.95
C GLU A 81 8.59 -11.18 5.41
N ALA A 82 8.00 -10.04 5.78
CA ALA A 82 8.47 -8.73 5.35
C ALA A 82 9.92 -8.47 5.81
N ASN A 83 10.26 -8.85 7.04
CA ASN A 83 11.64 -8.75 7.55
C ASN A 83 12.60 -9.69 6.82
N GLU A 84 12.17 -10.92 6.51
CA GLU A 84 12.95 -11.88 5.72
C GLU A 84 13.21 -11.36 4.31
N ASN A 85 12.18 -10.81 3.65
CA ASN A 85 12.30 -10.21 2.33
C ASN A 85 13.23 -8.99 2.32
N ALA A 86 13.18 -8.15 3.35
CA ALA A 86 14.09 -7.01 3.51
C ALA A 86 15.56 -7.46 3.68
N ALA A 87 15.79 -8.51 4.46
CA ALA A 87 17.12 -9.08 4.64
C ALA A 87 17.66 -9.69 3.33
N GLN A 88 16.85 -10.44 2.60
CA GLN A 88 17.20 -10.99 1.28
C GLN A 88 17.52 -9.89 0.27
N ALA A 89 16.77 -8.79 0.28
CA ALA A 89 17.00 -7.62 -0.57
C ALA A 89 18.13 -6.72 -0.09
N LYS A 90 18.73 -6.99 1.08
CA LYS A 90 19.80 -6.21 1.73
C LYS A 90 19.43 -4.75 1.99
N VAL A 91 18.19 -4.52 2.43
CA VAL A 91 17.64 -3.18 2.74
C VAL A 91 17.10 -3.07 4.18
N GLN A 92 17.38 -4.04 5.04
CA GLN A 92 16.87 -4.11 6.41
C GLN A 92 17.27 -2.91 7.29
N ASP A 93 18.29 -2.17 6.92
CA ASP A 93 18.75 -0.94 7.57
C ASP A 93 17.96 0.31 7.13
N LYS A 94 17.20 0.22 6.04
CA LYS A 94 16.38 1.30 5.50
C LYS A 94 14.89 1.15 5.78
N VAL A 95 14.45 -0.05 6.17
CA VAL A 95 13.04 -0.37 6.32
C VAL A 95 12.71 -0.89 7.72
N LYS A 96 11.48 -0.72 8.13
CA LYS A 96 10.95 -1.24 9.40
C LYS A 96 9.55 -1.80 9.18
N PHE A 97 9.28 -2.96 9.76
CA PHE A 97 7.94 -3.56 9.75
C PHE A 97 7.42 -3.67 11.18
N ILE A 98 6.17 -3.28 11.38
CA ILE A 98 5.57 -3.13 12.70
C ILE A 98 4.22 -3.84 12.70
N GLU A 99 4.07 -4.81 13.62
CA GLU A 99 2.78 -5.42 13.91
C GLU A 99 1.87 -4.39 14.59
N LYS A 100 0.91 -3.87 13.85
CA LYS A 100 -0.01 -2.85 14.33
C LYS A 100 -1.20 -2.68 13.42
N ASN A 101 -2.35 -2.35 14.02
CA ASN A 101 -3.53 -1.96 13.26
C ASN A 101 -3.24 -0.70 12.44
N LEU A 102 -3.53 -0.74 11.15
CA LEU A 102 -3.29 0.37 10.21
C LEU A 102 -4.01 1.66 10.60
N PHE A 103 -5.15 1.56 11.30
CA PHE A 103 -5.87 2.73 11.81
C PHE A 103 -5.17 3.41 13.00
N GLU A 104 -4.19 2.74 13.62
CA GLU A 104 -3.40 3.25 14.75
C GLU A 104 -1.94 3.53 14.37
N ALA A 105 -1.57 3.26 13.10
CA ALA A 105 -0.21 3.46 12.60
C ALA A 105 0.21 4.93 12.72
N ASP A 106 1.46 5.21 13.05
CA ASP A 106 1.99 6.58 12.98
C ASP A 106 2.37 6.89 11.53
N ILE A 107 1.61 7.81 10.91
CA ILE A 107 1.77 8.19 9.49
C ILE A 107 2.42 9.55 9.31
N LYS A 108 2.73 10.29 10.38
CA LYS A 108 3.11 11.72 10.33
C LYS A 108 4.43 11.99 9.63
N GLU A 109 5.37 11.04 9.66
CA GLU A 109 6.65 11.19 8.96
C GLU A 109 6.60 10.76 7.49
N GLY A 110 5.51 10.10 7.05
CA GLY A 110 5.35 9.65 5.68
C GLY A 110 5.30 10.80 4.68
N SER A 111 6.09 10.70 3.63
CA SER A 111 6.02 11.57 2.45
C SER A 111 5.30 10.89 1.28
N VAL A 112 5.19 9.55 1.34
CA VAL A 112 4.39 8.71 0.44
C VAL A 112 3.67 7.67 1.27
N ILE A 113 2.37 7.54 1.08
CA ILE A 113 1.53 6.50 1.67
C ILE A 113 1.09 5.56 0.55
N THR A 114 1.26 4.26 0.74
CA THR A 114 0.81 3.24 -0.20
C THR A 114 -0.30 2.39 0.38
N LEU A 115 -1.27 2.03 -0.47
CA LEU A 115 -2.48 1.32 -0.07
C LEU A 115 -2.83 0.25 -1.11
N TYR A 116 -3.20 -0.93 -0.63
CA TYR A 116 -3.95 -1.91 -1.39
C TYR A 116 -5.01 -2.52 -0.48
N LEU A 117 -6.04 -1.76 -0.21
CA LEU A 117 -7.08 -2.03 0.77
C LEU A 117 -8.47 -1.97 0.09
N LEU A 118 -9.48 -2.55 0.75
CA LEU A 118 -10.85 -2.48 0.25
C LEU A 118 -11.41 -1.04 0.29
N PRO A 119 -12.37 -0.68 -0.57
CA PRO A 119 -12.92 0.68 -0.65
C PRO A 119 -13.38 1.24 0.70
N GLY A 120 -14.11 0.46 1.50
CA GLY A 120 -14.59 0.90 2.81
C GLY A 120 -13.48 1.17 3.82
N VAL A 121 -12.33 0.50 3.69
CA VAL A 121 -11.14 0.76 4.53
C VAL A 121 -10.46 2.06 4.10
N ASN A 122 -10.33 2.29 2.79
CA ASN A 122 -9.82 3.54 2.25
C ASN A 122 -10.67 4.75 2.71
N GLU A 123 -12.00 4.63 2.65
CA GLU A 123 -12.92 5.68 3.11
C GLU A 123 -12.77 5.97 4.60
N LYS A 124 -12.60 4.94 5.43
CA LYS A 124 -12.34 5.12 6.87
C LYS A 124 -10.98 5.78 7.16
N LEU A 125 -9.96 5.50 6.35
CA LEU A 125 -8.64 6.10 6.50
C LEU A 125 -8.59 7.56 6.05
N LYS A 126 -9.38 7.94 5.06
CA LYS A 126 -9.35 9.27 4.42
C LYS A 126 -9.33 10.45 5.40
N PRO A 127 -10.23 10.55 6.40
CA PRO A 127 -10.21 11.68 7.34
C PRO A 127 -8.87 11.79 8.07
N ARG A 128 -8.29 10.67 8.44
CA ARG A 128 -7.02 10.60 9.14
C ARG A 128 -5.85 11.03 8.23
N LEU A 129 -5.83 10.54 6.99
CA LEU A 129 -4.82 10.94 6.00
C LEU A 129 -4.84 12.45 5.77
N LEU A 130 -6.03 13.04 5.60
CA LEU A 130 -6.20 14.49 5.40
C LEU A 130 -5.83 15.31 6.63
N ALA A 131 -6.04 14.79 7.85
CA ALA A 131 -5.78 15.50 9.09
C ALA A 131 -4.31 15.43 9.54
N GLU A 132 -3.66 14.28 9.38
CA GLU A 132 -2.35 14.02 9.99
C GLU A 132 -1.17 14.21 9.02
N LEU A 133 -1.39 14.01 7.72
CA LEU A 133 -0.30 14.12 6.73
C LEU A 133 -0.01 15.58 6.38
N LYS A 134 1.25 15.83 6.05
CA LYS A 134 1.70 17.15 5.59
C LYS A 134 1.17 17.45 4.19
N PRO A 135 0.84 18.72 3.88
CA PRO A 135 0.54 19.13 2.51
C PRO A 135 1.64 18.71 1.54
N GLY A 136 1.24 18.18 0.38
CA GLY A 136 2.18 17.65 -0.62
C GLY A 136 2.55 16.17 -0.42
N THR A 137 2.16 15.53 0.68
CA THR A 137 2.30 14.08 0.82
C THR A 137 1.49 13.38 -0.26
N ARG A 138 2.09 12.39 -0.89
CA ARG A 138 1.48 11.60 -1.97
C ARG A 138 0.85 10.34 -1.40
N VAL A 139 -0.40 10.08 -1.76
CA VAL A 139 -1.12 8.85 -1.41
C VAL A 139 -1.35 8.07 -2.68
N VAL A 140 -0.92 6.82 -2.73
CA VAL A 140 -1.05 5.96 -3.90
C VAL A 140 -1.81 4.70 -3.54
N SER A 141 -2.86 4.39 -4.29
CA SER A 141 -3.67 3.19 -4.07
C SER A 141 -3.70 2.30 -5.31
N HIS A 142 -3.52 1.01 -5.08
CA HIS A 142 -3.75 -0.03 -6.07
C HIS A 142 -5.25 -0.33 -6.13
N SER A 143 -5.85 -0.25 -7.30
CA SER A 143 -7.23 -0.57 -7.69
C SER A 143 -8.33 0.30 -7.10
N PHE A 144 -8.28 0.69 -5.83
CA PHE A 144 -9.42 1.29 -5.12
C PHE A 144 -9.23 2.76 -4.82
N GLU A 145 -10.30 3.54 -4.97
CA GLU A 145 -10.35 4.98 -4.70
C GLU A 145 -10.66 5.29 -3.22
N MET A 146 -10.63 6.59 -2.87
CA MET A 146 -10.88 7.14 -1.53
C MET A 146 -12.33 7.60 -1.33
N GLY A 147 -13.27 7.08 -2.14
CA GLY A 147 -14.66 7.53 -2.20
C GLY A 147 -14.87 8.67 -3.20
N ASP A 148 -16.13 9.12 -3.31
CA ASP A 148 -16.55 10.04 -4.36
C ASP A 148 -16.17 11.50 -4.15
N ASP A 149 -15.94 11.88 -2.92
CA ASP A 149 -15.67 13.27 -2.48
C ASP A 149 -14.19 13.66 -2.53
N TRP A 150 -13.27 12.71 -2.77
CA TRP A 150 -11.84 12.97 -2.96
C TRP A 150 -11.31 12.21 -4.18
N LYS A 151 -11.43 12.84 -5.33
CA LYS A 151 -11.00 12.24 -6.59
C LYS A 151 -9.48 12.21 -6.73
N PRO A 152 -8.91 11.18 -7.39
CA PRO A 152 -7.48 11.11 -7.62
C PRO A 152 -6.99 12.23 -8.54
N THR A 153 -5.80 12.76 -8.24
CA THR A 153 -5.10 13.73 -9.08
C THR A 153 -4.66 13.11 -10.41
N LYS A 154 -4.33 11.82 -10.37
CA LYS A 154 -3.93 11.04 -11.56
C LYS A 154 -4.26 9.58 -11.38
N THR A 155 -4.66 8.93 -12.48
CA THR A 155 -4.86 7.49 -12.56
C THR A 155 -4.09 6.96 -13.75
N VAL A 156 -3.40 5.84 -13.57
CA VAL A 156 -2.75 5.08 -14.66
C VAL A 156 -3.21 3.64 -14.61
N GLU A 157 -3.08 2.94 -15.73
CA GLU A 157 -3.40 1.52 -15.82
C GLU A 157 -2.13 0.73 -16.16
N VAL A 158 -1.94 -0.41 -15.51
CA VAL A 158 -0.88 -1.37 -15.78
C VAL A 158 -1.44 -2.79 -15.72
N ASN A 159 -1.33 -3.52 -16.80
CA ASN A 159 -1.83 -4.91 -16.93
C ASN A 159 -3.29 -5.07 -16.47
N GLY A 160 -4.18 -4.14 -16.87
CA GLY A 160 -5.60 -4.14 -16.53
C GLY A 160 -5.91 -3.74 -15.06
N ARG A 161 -4.92 -3.27 -14.32
CA ARG A 161 -5.08 -2.77 -12.93
C ARG A 161 -4.87 -1.27 -12.87
N ARG A 162 -5.72 -0.58 -12.14
CA ARG A 162 -5.62 0.86 -11.94
C ARG A 162 -4.72 1.19 -10.76
N VAL A 163 -3.96 2.25 -10.89
CA VAL A 163 -3.17 2.86 -9.82
C VAL A 163 -3.56 4.32 -9.74
N HIS A 164 -3.98 4.75 -8.57
CA HIS A 164 -4.51 6.09 -8.31
C HIS A 164 -3.54 6.87 -7.43
N LEU A 165 -3.37 8.16 -7.74
CA LEU A 165 -2.55 9.10 -6.98
C LEU A 165 -3.40 10.24 -6.46
N TRP A 166 -3.24 10.57 -5.19
CA TRP A 166 -3.70 11.80 -4.55
C TRP A 166 -2.52 12.56 -3.98
N VAL A 167 -2.67 13.88 -3.86
CA VAL A 167 -1.72 14.73 -3.16
C VAL A 167 -2.49 15.42 -2.04
N ILE A 168 -1.96 15.35 -0.81
CA ILE A 168 -2.57 16.02 0.34
C ILE A 168 -2.60 17.53 0.07
N PRO A 169 -3.79 18.16 0.11
CA PRO A 169 -3.94 19.57 -0.22
C PRO A 169 -3.30 20.47 0.84
N ARG A 170 -2.97 21.70 0.45
CA ARG A 170 -2.64 22.76 1.42
C ARG A 170 -3.88 23.03 2.26
N ARG A 171 -3.72 23.03 3.58
CA ARG A 171 -4.80 23.51 4.45
C ARG A 171 -4.98 25.00 4.20
N ALA A 172 -6.24 25.43 4.02
CA ALA A 172 -6.52 26.86 4.01
C ALA A 172 -5.97 27.46 5.33
N ALA A 173 -5.21 28.55 5.21
CA ALA A 173 -4.81 29.30 6.40
C ALA A 173 -6.11 29.68 7.13
N GLY A 174 -6.28 29.20 8.34
CA GLY A 174 -7.44 29.55 9.16
C GLY A 174 -7.47 31.08 9.31
N ASN A 175 -8.59 31.68 8.90
CA ASN A 175 -8.92 33.06 9.24
C ASN A 175 -9.12 33.18 10.73
#